data_c72911e1373642cdea8c909415d1b49c
#
_entry.id   c72911e1373642cdea8c909415d1b49c
#
_cell.length_a   1.000
_cell.length_b   1.000
_cell.length_c   1.000
_cell.angle_alpha   90.00
_cell.angle_beta   90.00
_cell.angle_gamma   90.00
#
_symmetry.space_group_name_H-M   'P 1'
#
loop_
_entity.id
_entity.type
_entity.pdbx_description
1 polymer ?
#
loop_
_entity_poly.entity_id
_entity_poly.type
_entity_poly.pdbx_seq_one_letter_code
_entity_poly.pdbx_strand_id
1 'polypeptide(L)'
;LASHPIAGTEFSGPSAAIENLYEGKTNIICEVEKTAFKLQERALELFQQMGMRIRYMNPVAHDKHIAYVSHLSHISSFMLGKTVIEKEKNERDIFDMAGSGFESTVRLAKSSPAMWTPIFEQNKDNVVETLEEYIQNLQEFKKLLEKEDFKGIYDEMNDTNRIKEILKGIPLNNETKN
;
A
#
# COMPACT_ATOMS: atom_id res chain seq x y z
N LEU A 1 1.34 22.31 9.97
CA LEU A 1 2.20 21.14 10.10
C LEU A 1 1.84 20.12 9.03
N ALA A 2 2.79 19.77 8.19
CA ALA A 2 2.61 18.71 7.20
C ALA A 2 2.74 17.35 7.90
N SER A 3 1.68 16.52 7.87
CA SER A 3 1.71 15.20 8.47
C SER A 3 0.89 14.20 7.68
N HIS A 4 1.31 12.93 7.74
CA HIS A 4 0.65 11.81 7.09
C HIS A 4 0.48 10.65 8.08
N PRO A 5 -0.70 10.48 8.69
CA PRO A 5 -1.03 9.29 9.44
C PRO A 5 -1.07 8.06 8.51
N ILE A 6 -0.22 7.08 8.78
CA ILE A 6 -0.22 5.82 8.02
C ILE A 6 -1.32 4.92 8.60
N ALA A 7 -2.54 5.29 8.31
CA ALA A 7 -3.75 4.62 8.78
C ALA A 7 -4.85 4.77 7.73
N GLY A 8 -5.79 3.85 7.70
CA GLY A 8 -6.91 3.87 6.76
C GLY A 8 -7.31 2.47 6.31
N THR A 9 -8.40 2.43 5.58
CA THR A 9 -8.93 1.23 4.92
C THR A 9 -9.26 1.56 3.46
N GLU A 10 -9.68 0.57 2.71
CA GLU A 10 -10.18 0.74 1.33
C GLU A 10 -11.51 1.49 1.24
N PHE A 11 -12.20 1.67 2.36
CA PHE A 11 -13.48 2.39 2.43
C PHE A 11 -13.27 3.88 2.72
N SER A 12 -14.27 4.70 2.45
CA SER A 12 -14.22 6.15 2.63
C SER A 12 -15.54 6.71 3.17
N GLY A 13 -15.45 7.94 3.70
CA GLY A 13 -16.59 8.67 4.24
C GLY A 13 -16.92 8.33 5.69
N PRO A 14 -17.89 9.06 6.31
CA PRO A 14 -18.22 8.91 7.73
C PRO A 14 -18.71 7.52 8.13
N SER A 15 -19.38 6.80 7.22
CA SER A 15 -19.87 5.44 7.46
C SER A 15 -18.76 4.39 7.57
N ALA A 16 -17.55 4.73 7.13
CA ALA A 16 -16.36 3.89 7.22
C ALA A 16 -15.48 4.21 8.44
N ALA A 17 -15.96 5.05 9.37
CA ALA A 17 -15.22 5.40 10.56
C ALA A 17 -15.02 4.17 11.46
N ILE A 18 -13.79 4.03 11.96
CA ILE A 18 -13.38 2.94 12.84
C ILE A 18 -12.85 3.56 14.14
N GLU A 19 -13.32 3.06 15.28
CA GLU A 19 -12.77 3.45 16.57
C GLU A 19 -11.30 3.05 16.67
N ASN A 20 -10.52 3.87 17.35
CA ASN A 20 -9.07 3.64 17.57
C ASN A 20 -8.23 3.46 16.30
N LEU A 21 -8.69 3.97 15.13
CA LEU A 21 -8.01 3.84 13.84
C LEU A 21 -6.53 4.22 13.90
N TYR A 22 -6.18 5.22 14.70
CA TYR A 22 -4.83 5.78 14.79
C TYR A 22 -3.94 5.15 15.86
N GLU A 23 -4.50 4.39 16.80
CA GLU A 23 -3.77 3.80 17.91
C GLU A 23 -2.65 2.88 17.42
N GLY A 24 -1.43 3.11 17.91
CA GLY A 24 -0.24 2.38 17.49
C GLY A 24 0.23 2.62 16.04
N LYS A 25 -0.47 3.48 15.27
CA LYS A 25 -0.08 3.79 13.90
C LYS A 25 1.03 4.83 13.86
N THR A 26 1.78 4.83 12.77
CA THR A 26 2.82 5.82 12.52
C THR A 26 2.20 7.07 11.90
N ASN A 27 2.58 8.24 12.42
CA ASN A 27 2.33 9.53 11.77
C ASN A 27 3.68 10.11 11.30
N ILE A 28 3.80 10.32 10.01
CA ILE A 28 4.99 10.91 9.41
C ILE A 28 4.81 12.44 9.41
N ILE A 29 5.80 13.15 9.94
CA ILE A 29 5.84 14.61 9.96
C ILE A 29 6.96 15.08 9.04
N CYS A 30 6.60 15.94 8.07
CA CYS A 30 7.54 16.56 7.16
C CYS A 30 7.69 18.05 7.47
N GLU A 31 8.89 18.60 7.28
CA GLU A 31 9.18 20.04 7.36
C GLU A 31 8.66 20.70 8.66
N VAL A 32 8.86 20.04 9.79
CA VAL A 32 8.35 20.51 11.09
C VAL A 32 8.84 21.93 11.41
N GLU A 33 10.03 22.28 10.96
CA GLU A 33 10.65 23.62 11.14
C GLU A 33 9.87 24.75 10.46
N LYS A 34 9.04 24.45 9.48
CA LYS A 34 8.16 25.41 8.81
C LYS A 34 6.88 25.71 9.60
N THR A 35 6.68 25.06 10.74
CA THR A 35 5.50 25.24 11.58
C THR A 35 5.87 26.02 12.85
N ALA A 36 5.08 27.01 13.25
CA ALA A 36 5.29 27.76 14.49
C ALA A 36 5.34 26.81 15.70
N PHE A 37 6.28 27.04 16.62
CA PHE A 37 6.58 26.16 17.75
C PHE A 37 5.34 25.75 18.57
N LYS A 38 4.49 26.72 18.94
CA LYS A 38 3.24 26.44 19.68
C LYS A 38 2.27 25.51 18.93
N LEU A 39 2.28 25.54 17.58
CA LEU A 39 1.45 24.64 16.78
C LEU A 39 2.07 23.25 16.68
N GLN A 40 3.41 23.17 16.69
CA GLN A 40 4.10 21.87 16.78
C GLN A 40 3.75 21.17 18.10
N GLU A 41 3.89 21.87 19.24
CA GLU A 41 3.56 21.30 20.57
C GLU A 41 2.13 20.78 20.61
N ARG A 42 1.14 21.60 20.21
CA ARG A 42 -0.28 21.20 20.21
C ARG A 42 -0.55 20.01 19.28
N ALA A 43 0.08 19.94 18.12
CA ALA A 43 -0.08 18.82 17.20
C ALA A 43 0.53 17.55 17.78
N LEU A 44 1.70 17.62 18.38
CA LEU A 44 2.36 16.46 19.00
C LEU A 44 1.57 15.94 20.20
N GLU A 45 1.03 16.83 21.04
CA GLU A 45 0.12 16.46 22.14
C GLU A 45 -1.11 15.69 21.59
N LEU A 46 -1.74 16.21 20.53
CA LEU A 46 -2.88 15.55 19.89
C LEU A 46 -2.51 14.16 19.39
N PHE A 47 -1.42 14.03 18.63
CA PHE A 47 -0.98 12.73 18.10
C PHE A 47 -0.62 11.75 19.21
N GLN A 48 -0.06 12.21 20.33
CA GLN A 48 0.22 11.40 21.49
C GLN A 48 -1.08 10.91 22.14
N GLN A 49 -2.09 11.78 22.30
CA GLN A 49 -3.41 11.39 22.83
C GLN A 49 -4.10 10.37 21.93
N MET A 50 -3.87 10.44 20.62
CA MET A 50 -4.37 9.45 19.65
C MET A 50 -3.57 8.13 19.65
N GLY A 51 -2.55 8.00 20.51
CA GLY A 51 -1.71 6.80 20.59
C GLY A 51 -0.79 6.59 19.39
N MET A 52 -0.48 7.65 18.63
CA MET A 52 0.32 7.55 17.41
C MET A 52 1.83 7.55 17.70
N ARG A 53 2.58 6.86 16.85
CA ARG A 53 4.05 6.89 16.84
C ARG A 53 4.53 7.95 15.84
N ILE A 54 5.37 8.87 16.28
CA ILE A 54 5.88 9.96 15.43
C ILE A 54 7.15 9.52 14.71
N ARG A 55 7.22 9.84 13.41
CA ARG A 55 8.42 9.74 12.56
C ARG A 55 8.60 11.04 11.79
N TYR A 56 9.81 11.59 11.79
CA TYR A 56 10.17 12.73 10.95
C TYR A 56 10.81 12.22 9.66
N MET A 57 10.44 12.84 8.55
CA MET A 57 10.94 12.46 7.23
C MET A 57 11.05 13.67 6.32
N ASN A 58 12.02 13.66 5.42
CA ASN A 58 12.09 14.61 4.34
C ASN A 58 10.92 14.37 3.36
N PRO A 59 10.22 15.41 2.86
CA PRO A 59 9.06 15.23 1.99
C PRO A 59 9.37 14.47 0.68
N VAL A 60 10.53 14.70 0.07
CA VAL A 60 10.94 13.98 -1.14
C VAL A 60 11.11 12.48 -0.86
N ALA A 61 11.73 12.14 0.27
CA ALA A 61 11.84 10.74 0.69
C ALA A 61 10.48 10.14 1.03
N HIS A 62 9.60 10.90 1.69
CA HIS A 62 8.23 10.47 1.97
C HIS A 62 7.49 10.10 0.68
N ASP A 63 7.47 10.99 -0.31
CA ASP A 63 6.73 10.80 -1.55
C ASP A 63 7.27 9.62 -2.36
N LYS A 64 8.59 9.43 -2.38
CA LYS A 64 9.22 8.25 -2.99
C LYS A 64 8.86 6.97 -2.25
N HIS A 65 9.00 6.93 -0.93
CA HIS A 65 8.75 5.70 -0.15
C HIS A 65 7.28 5.28 -0.17
N ILE A 66 6.35 6.24 -0.11
CA ILE A 66 4.92 5.91 -0.14
C ILE A 66 4.48 5.38 -1.51
N ALA A 67 5.17 5.74 -2.59
CA ALA A 67 4.92 5.18 -3.91
C ALA A 67 5.15 3.67 -3.92
N TYR A 68 6.22 3.16 -3.29
CA TYR A 68 6.51 1.72 -3.22
C TYR A 68 5.52 0.93 -2.34
N VAL A 69 5.19 1.43 -1.16
CA VAL A 69 4.44 0.63 -0.17
C VAL A 69 2.93 0.83 -0.22
N SER A 70 2.46 1.87 -0.88
CA SER A 70 1.04 2.20 -0.95
C SER A 70 0.54 2.34 -2.39
N HIS A 71 1.12 3.25 -3.18
CA HIS A 71 0.61 3.54 -4.52
C HIS A 71 0.74 2.33 -5.44
N LEU A 72 1.91 1.68 -5.47
CA LEU A 72 2.14 0.47 -6.24
C LEU A 72 1.19 -0.67 -5.81
N SER A 73 0.93 -0.82 -4.52
CA SER A 73 0.01 -1.85 -4.01
C SER A 73 -1.41 -1.66 -4.55
N HIS A 74 -1.89 -0.42 -4.64
CA HIS A 74 -3.19 -0.11 -5.23
C HIS A 74 -3.21 -0.38 -6.74
N ILE A 75 -2.19 0.09 -7.47
CA ILE A 75 -2.07 -0.16 -8.91
C ILE A 75 -2.07 -1.66 -9.19
N SER A 76 -1.27 -2.44 -8.45
CA SER A 76 -1.19 -3.90 -8.60
C SER A 76 -2.54 -4.57 -8.38
N SER A 77 -3.25 -4.19 -7.32
CA SER A 77 -4.61 -4.69 -7.03
C SER A 77 -5.59 -4.34 -8.16
N PHE A 78 -5.63 -3.09 -8.61
CA PHE A 78 -6.52 -2.67 -9.69
C PHE A 78 -6.20 -3.39 -11.01
N MET A 79 -4.92 -3.52 -11.35
CA MET A 79 -4.52 -4.13 -12.62
C MET A 79 -4.70 -5.65 -12.62
N LEU A 80 -4.45 -6.33 -11.50
CA LEU A 80 -4.78 -7.74 -11.36
C LEU A 80 -6.29 -7.98 -11.47
N GLY A 81 -7.10 -7.20 -10.75
CA GLY A 81 -8.56 -7.26 -10.84
C GLY A 81 -9.07 -7.01 -12.26
N LYS A 82 -8.56 -5.97 -12.93
CA LYS A 82 -8.88 -5.68 -14.33
C LYS A 82 -8.56 -6.86 -15.25
N THR A 83 -7.37 -7.46 -15.11
CA THR A 83 -6.93 -8.59 -15.94
C THR A 83 -7.91 -9.77 -15.85
N VAL A 84 -8.32 -10.11 -14.63
CA VAL A 84 -9.27 -11.23 -14.40
C VAL A 84 -10.67 -10.89 -14.91
N ILE A 85 -11.17 -9.67 -14.66
CA ILE A 85 -12.49 -9.22 -15.16
C ILE A 85 -12.53 -9.24 -16.71
N GLU A 86 -11.47 -8.79 -17.37
CA GLU A 86 -11.41 -8.82 -18.83
C GLU A 86 -11.38 -10.24 -19.39
N LYS A 87 -10.71 -11.16 -18.70
CA LYS A 87 -10.64 -12.57 -19.11
C LYS A 87 -11.94 -13.30 -18.90
N GLU A 88 -12.65 -13.07 -17.80
CA GLU A 88 -13.95 -13.66 -17.48
C GLU A 88 -15.02 -13.40 -18.56
N LYS A 89 -14.93 -12.28 -19.28
CA LYS A 89 -15.85 -11.97 -20.39
C LYS A 89 -15.78 -13.03 -21.50
N ASN A 90 -14.65 -13.68 -21.68
CA ASN A 90 -14.40 -14.65 -22.75
C ASN A 90 -14.33 -16.10 -22.26
N GLU A 91 -13.98 -16.29 -21.00
CA GLU A 91 -13.84 -17.61 -20.35
C GLU A 91 -14.61 -17.58 -19.03
N ARG A 92 -15.83 -18.13 -19.07
CA ARG A 92 -16.70 -18.20 -17.88
C ARG A 92 -16.08 -19.10 -16.82
N ASP A 93 -16.55 -18.96 -15.60
CA ASP A 93 -16.21 -19.78 -14.44
C ASP A 93 -14.83 -19.47 -13.80
N ILE A 94 -14.11 -18.41 -14.25
CA ILE A 94 -12.85 -18.00 -13.60
C ILE A 94 -13.13 -17.55 -12.15
N PHE A 95 -14.22 -16.83 -11.91
CA PHE A 95 -14.57 -16.37 -10.57
C PHE A 95 -15.03 -17.50 -9.64
N ASP A 96 -15.48 -18.65 -10.16
CA ASP A 96 -15.81 -19.82 -9.35
C ASP A 96 -14.56 -20.41 -8.67
N MET A 97 -13.37 -20.12 -9.22
CA MET A 97 -12.08 -20.50 -8.65
C MET A 97 -11.46 -19.43 -7.74
N ALA A 98 -12.11 -18.27 -7.58
CA ALA A 98 -11.60 -17.17 -6.78
C ALA A 98 -11.73 -17.48 -5.29
N GLY A 99 -10.63 -17.79 -4.64
CA GLY A 99 -10.54 -18.03 -3.20
C GLY A 99 -10.04 -16.79 -2.42
N SER A 100 -9.86 -16.96 -1.10
CA SER A 100 -9.39 -15.92 -0.18
C SER A 100 -8.03 -15.31 -0.56
N GLY A 101 -7.16 -16.08 -1.21
CA GLY A 101 -5.88 -15.58 -1.71
C GLY A 101 -6.07 -14.49 -2.78
N PHE A 102 -6.95 -14.74 -3.77
CA PHE A 102 -7.29 -13.73 -4.77
C PHE A 102 -7.97 -12.53 -4.12
N GLU A 103 -8.98 -12.76 -3.28
CA GLU A 103 -9.70 -11.68 -2.59
C GLU A 103 -8.76 -10.76 -1.82
N SER A 104 -7.83 -11.31 -1.02
CA SER A 104 -6.87 -10.52 -0.26
C SER A 104 -5.94 -9.70 -1.15
N THR A 105 -5.51 -10.26 -2.29
CA THR A 105 -4.60 -9.59 -3.22
C THR A 105 -5.27 -8.43 -3.96
N VAL A 106 -6.55 -8.58 -4.36
CA VAL A 106 -7.29 -7.54 -5.07
C VAL A 106 -8.12 -6.64 -4.14
N ARG A 107 -8.00 -6.79 -2.83
CA ARG A 107 -8.80 -6.05 -1.83
C ARG A 107 -8.74 -4.53 -2.05
N LEU A 108 -7.57 -4.00 -2.34
CA LEU A 108 -7.37 -2.56 -2.56
C LEU A 108 -8.03 -2.03 -3.83
N ALA A 109 -8.42 -2.90 -4.78
CA ALA A 109 -9.20 -2.49 -5.95
C ALA A 109 -10.65 -2.07 -5.62
N LYS A 110 -11.09 -2.26 -4.38
CA LYS A 110 -12.37 -1.73 -3.85
C LYS A 110 -12.30 -0.24 -3.49
N SER A 111 -11.09 0.36 -3.49
CA SER A 111 -10.87 1.76 -3.12
C SER A 111 -11.47 2.74 -4.13
N SER A 112 -11.81 3.94 -3.66
CA SER A 112 -12.43 4.98 -4.46
C SER A 112 -11.49 5.53 -5.55
N PRO A 113 -11.84 5.47 -6.85
CA PRO A 113 -11.05 6.09 -7.91
C PRO A 113 -10.96 7.62 -7.76
N ALA A 114 -12.00 8.27 -7.25
CA ALA A 114 -12.01 9.72 -7.03
C ALA A 114 -10.99 10.16 -5.96
N MET A 115 -10.66 9.28 -5.01
CA MET A 115 -9.61 9.53 -4.03
C MET A 115 -8.21 9.23 -4.61
N TRP A 116 -8.05 8.13 -5.35
CA TRP A 116 -6.75 7.68 -5.79
C TRP A 116 -6.20 8.42 -7.00
N THR A 117 -7.07 8.87 -7.91
CA THR A 117 -6.64 9.61 -9.11
C THR A 117 -5.81 10.85 -8.76
N PRO A 118 -6.25 11.78 -7.87
CA PRO A 118 -5.43 12.93 -7.50
C PRO A 118 -4.17 12.55 -6.72
N ILE A 119 -4.15 11.42 -5.98
CA ILE A 119 -2.94 10.94 -5.31
C ILE A 119 -1.88 10.54 -6.35
N PHE A 120 -2.27 9.80 -7.38
CA PHE A 120 -1.37 9.44 -8.49
C PHE A 120 -0.91 10.67 -9.28
N GLU A 121 -1.79 11.64 -9.52
CA GLU A 121 -1.45 12.89 -10.19
C GLU A 121 -0.38 13.68 -9.43
N GLN A 122 -0.55 13.85 -8.12
CA GLN A 122 0.37 14.62 -7.29
C GLN A 122 1.73 13.95 -7.09
N ASN A 123 1.80 12.62 -7.14
CA ASN A 123 3.04 11.86 -6.97
C ASN A 123 3.47 11.11 -8.26
N LYS A 124 3.07 11.63 -9.41
CA LYS A 124 3.16 10.97 -10.71
C LYS A 124 4.55 10.42 -11.01
N ASP A 125 5.59 11.22 -10.83
CA ASP A 125 6.94 10.84 -11.25
C ASP A 125 7.49 9.67 -10.41
N ASN A 126 7.30 9.68 -9.10
CA ASN A 126 7.66 8.56 -8.22
C ASN A 126 6.80 7.31 -8.51
N VAL A 127 5.53 7.49 -8.84
CA VAL A 127 4.63 6.38 -9.19
C VAL A 127 5.06 5.73 -10.50
N VAL A 128 5.45 6.52 -11.50
CA VAL A 128 5.96 6.01 -12.78
C VAL A 128 7.25 5.23 -12.57
N GLU A 129 8.24 5.79 -11.84
CA GLU A 129 9.51 5.11 -11.52
C GLU A 129 9.25 3.75 -10.86
N THR A 130 8.43 3.74 -9.81
CA THR A 130 8.11 2.52 -9.05
C THR A 130 7.38 1.48 -9.91
N LEU A 131 6.47 1.93 -10.77
CA LEU A 131 5.73 1.05 -11.68
C LEU A 131 6.62 0.44 -12.76
N GLU A 132 7.58 1.20 -13.29
CA GLU A 132 8.57 0.70 -14.25
C GLU A 132 9.41 -0.44 -13.65
N GLU A 133 9.91 -0.26 -12.42
CA GLU A 133 10.63 -1.33 -11.69
C GLU A 133 9.76 -2.57 -11.48
N TYR A 134 8.50 -2.39 -11.10
CA TYR A 134 7.58 -3.50 -10.91
C TYR A 134 7.27 -4.25 -12.22
N ILE A 135 7.08 -3.53 -13.32
CA ILE A 135 6.90 -4.12 -14.65
C ILE A 135 8.15 -4.92 -15.05
N GLN A 136 9.35 -4.39 -14.77
CA GLN A 136 10.59 -5.10 -15.05
C GLN A 136 10.67 -6.42 -14.27
N ASN A 137 10.37 -6.41 -12.96
CA ASN A 137 10.35 -7.62 -12.13
C ASN A 137 9.36 -8.66 -12.68
N LEU A 138 8.16 -8.23 -13.10
CA LEU A 138 7.17 -9.13 -13.73
C LEU A 138 7.68 -9.71 -15.07
N GLN A 139 8.38 -8.91 -15.87
CA GLN A 139 8.97 -9.38 -17.14
C GLN A 139 10.11 -10.38 -16.90
N GLU A 140 10.92 -10.17 -15.88
CA GLU A 140 11.99 -11.10 -15.49
C GLU A 140 11.42 -12.42 -15.02
N PHE A 141 10.42 -12.40 -14.14
CA PHE A 141 9.71 -13.61 -13.72
C PHE A 141 9.08 -14.35 -14.91
N LYS A 142 8.44 -13.63 -15.83
CA LYS A 142 7.89 -14.20 -17.06
C LYS A 142 8.96 -14.91 -17.90
N LYS A 143 10.15 -14.29 -18.05
CA LYS A 143 11.27 -14.92 -18.77
C LYS A 143 11.76 -16.23 -18.15
N LEU A 144 11.75 -16.34 -16.81
CA LEU A 144 12.06 -17.60 -16.13
C LEU A 144 11.05 -18.69 -16.49
N LEU A 145 9.75 -18.36 -16.52
CA LEU A 145 8.70 -19.28 -16.95
C LEU A 145 8.87 -19.72 -18.40
N GLU A 146 9.13 -18.77 -19.32
CA GLU A 146 9.32 -19.05 -20.75
C GLU A 146 10.54 -19.95 -21.03
N LYS A 147 11.56 -19.87 -20.16
CA LYS A 147 12.77 -20.69 -20.25
C LYS A 147 12.66 -22.03 -19.47
N GLU A 148 11.54 -22.27 -18.80
CA GLU A 148 11.34 -23.41 -17.90
C GLU A 148 12.41 -23.47 -16.78
N ASP A 149 12.96 -22.32 -16.38
CA ASP A 149 13.93 -22.20 -15.28
C ASP A 149 13.22 -22.22 -13.92
N PHE A 150 12.67 -23.38 -13.57
CA PHE A 150 11.95 -23.57 -12.31
C PHE A 150 12.85 -23.44 -11.08
N LYS A 151 14.17 -23.69 -11.23
CA LYS A 151 15.12 -23.43 -10.15
C LYS A 151 15.27 -21.93 -9.91
N GLY A 152 15.44 -21.15 -10.95
CA GLY A 152 15.49 -19.69 -10.86
C GLY A 152 14.23 -19.11 -10.23
N ILE A 153 13.04 -19.62 -10.60
CA ILE A 153 11.76 -19.23 -10.00
C ILE A 153 11.74 -19.55 -8.50
N TYR A 154 12.19 -20.74 -8.10
CA TYR A 154 12.27 -21.09 -6.68
C TYR A 154 13.20 -20.16 -5.90
N ASP A 155 14.38 -19.90 -6.44
CA ASP A 155 15.39 -19.06 -5.80
C ASP A 155 14.83 -17.62 -5.62
N GLU A 156 14.21 -17.03 -6.66
CA GLU A 156 13.58 -15.70 -6.63
C GLU A 156 12.48 -15.60 -5.56
N MET A 157 11.58 -16.59 -5.53
CA MET A 157 10.52 -16.62 -4.51
C MET A 157 11.07 -16.82 -3.10
N ASN A 158 12.11 -17.64 -2.94
CA ASN A 158 12.75 -17.89 -1.66
C ASN A 158 13.41 -16.62 -1.13
N ASP A 159 14.11 -15.88 -1.98
CA ASP A 159 14.73 -14.61 -1.60
C ASP A 159 13.69 -13.56 -1.21
N THR A 160 12.57 -13.53 -1.93
CA THR A 160 11.44 -12.64 -1.61
C THR A 160 10.77 -13.00 -0.29
N ASN A 161 10.82 -14.26 0.15
CA ASN A 161 10.21 -14.72 1.39
C ASN A 161 10.73 -14.02 2.66
N ARG A 162 11.89 -13.35 2.62
CA ARG A 162 12.37 -12.50 3.72
C ARG A 162 11.41 -11.38 4.08
N ILE A 163 10.45 -11.04 3.22
CA ILE A 163 9.36 -10.10 3.53
C ILE A 163 8.58 -10.52 4.78
N LYS A 164 8.54 -11.82 5.11
CA LYS A 164 7.90 -12.36 6.32
C LYS A 164 8.48 -11.75 7.60
N GLU A 165 9.80 -11.52 7.64
CA GLU A 165 10.46 -10.92 8.81
C GLU A 165 10.17 -9.42 8.90
N ILE A 166 10.07 -8.74 7.77
CA ILE A 166 9.68 -7.32 7.71
C ILE A 166 8.26 -7.14 8.21
N LEU A 167 7.33 -7.97 7.77
CA LEU A 167 5.92 -7.90 8.16
C LEU A 167 5.69 -8.19 9.64
N LYS A 168 6.49 -9.06 10.28
CA LYS A 168 6.41 -9.29 11.74
C LYS A 168 6.62 -8.03 12.57
N GLY A 169 7.39 -7.07 12.08
CA GLY A 169 7.63 -5.78 12.71
C GLY A 169 6.53 -4.73 12.45
N ILE A 170 5.57 -5.02 11.59
CA ILE A 170 4.47 -4.12 11.25
C ILE A 170 3.24 -4.51 12.09
N PRO A 171 2.70 -3.63 12.96
CA PRO A 171 1.46 -3.92 13.67
C PRO A 171 0.32 -4.05 12.66
N LEU A 172 -0.10 -5.27 12.39
CA LEU A 172 -1.31 -5.54 11.62
C LEU A 172 -2.53 -5.10 12.43
N ASN A 173 -3.53 -4.52 11.78
CA ASN A 173 -4.82 -4.32 12.43
C ASN A 173 -5.33 -5.70 12.82
N ASN A 174 -5.52 -5.92 14.13
CA ASN A 174 -6.22 -7.11 14.56
C ASN A 174 -7.60 -7.06 13.90
N GLU A 175 -7.82 -8.00 12.99
CA GLU A 175 -9.17 -8.30 12.54
C GLU A 175 -10.00 -8.52 13.80
N THR A 176 -11.00 -7.69 13.99
CA THR A 176 -11.99 -7.86 15.06
C THR A 176 -12.54 -9.26 14.90
N LYS A 177 -12.12 -10.15 15.80
CA LYS A 177 -12.78 -11.44 15.96
C LYS A 177 -14.20 -11.13 16.44
N ASN A 178 -15.14 -11.26 15.54
CA ASN A 178 -16.55 -11.51 15.89
C ASN A 178 -16.76 -13.01 16.06
#